data_1ab52ef46b7ec22b6fb2e8d2ae830808
#
_entry.id   1ab52ef46b7ec22b6fb2e8d2ae830808
#
_cell.length_a   1.000
_cell.length_b   1.000
_cell.length_c   1.000
_cell.angle_alpha   90.00
_cell.angle_beta   90.00
_cell.angle_gamma   90.00
#
_symmetry.space_group_name_H-M   'P 1'
#
loop_
_entity.id
_entity.type
_entity.pdbx_description
1 polymer ?
#
loop_
_entity_poly.entity_id
_entity_poly.type
_entity_poly.pdbx_seq_one_letter_code
_entity_poly.pdbx_strand_id
1 'polypeptide(L)'
;MLNLQRKSDLFFESLPSYYNDYLDVGDGHKIYYEQYGNPNGKPILFLHGGPGAGFSNSHKGFFDPKLFRVIFFDQRGSGKSIPYAETESNNTEAILSDIEFLRSLLNIDKWYLFGGSWGSTLALLYGIKFPKRCLGFILRGIFLGSNEEVNWFLYDMKKFFPEAYDKFISYVPLTFKNNVLEWFYKQLSVNDRSVNLKAASVWAEYENSCSSLDYVVRPISGENALAISKIETHYFMNNCFIPKDFIIDNIKNISNIPAIIVQGRHDVICPPFKASMLSNVWNAAEIEIVED
;
A
#
# COMPACT_ATOMS: atom_id res chain seq x y z
N MET A 1 30.21 -6.69 -18.25
CA MET A 1 29.01 -6.35 -19.03
C MET A 1 27.87 -7.21 -18.48
N LEU A 2 27.11 -6.67 -17.55
CA LEU A 2 25.89 -7.33 -17.07
C LEU A 2 24.89 -7.30 -18.23
N ASN A 3 24.45 -8.47 -18.69
CA ASN A 3 23.34 -8.61 -19.62
C ASN A 3 22.13 -7.91 -18.98
N LEU A 4 21.74 -6.78 -19.57
CA LEU A 4 20.44 -6.16 -19.31
C LEU A 4 19.38 -7.15 -19.84
N GLN A 5 19.00 -8.13 -19.03
CA GLN A 5 17.76 -8.89 -19.24
C GLN A 5 16.63 -7.85 -19.38
N ARG A 6 15.83 -7.98 -20.45
CA ARG A 6 14.69 -7.05 -20.63
C ARG A 6 13.80 -7.16 -19.40
N LYS A 7 13.33 -6.02 -18.88
CA LYS A 7 12.40 -5.99 -17.73
C LYS A 7 11.21 -6.97 -17.89
N SER A 8 10.78 -7.22 -19.13
CA SER A 8 9.74 -8.22 -19.46
C SER A 8 10.07 -9.66 -19.06
N ASP A 9 11.36 -10.01 -18.97
CA ASP A 9 11.80 -11.39 -18.72
C ASP A 9 11.81 -11.74 -17.22
N LEU A 10 11.57 -10.76 -16.36
CA LEU A 10 11.54 -10.89 -14.90
C LEU A 10 10.14 -11.14 -14.35
N PHE A 11 9.10 -10.99 -15.17
CA PHE A 11 7.71 -11.14 -14.75
C PHE A 11 7.05 -12.31 -15.47
N PHE A 12 6.15 -12.98 -14.75
CA PHE A 12 5.27 -13.96 -15.35
C PHE A 12 4.25 -13.28 -16.27
N GLU A 13 3.80 -14.02 -17.30
CA GLU A 13 2.72 -13.56 -18.14
C GLU A 13 1.44 -13.34 -17.34
N SER A 14 0.85 -12.17 -17.49
CA SER A 14 -0.40 -11.83 -16.80
C SER A 14 -1.59 -12.45 -17.52
N LEU A 15 -2.05 -13.59 -17.03
CA LEU A 15 -3.27 -14.26 -17.51
C LEU A 15 -4.53 -13.58 -16.95
N PRO A 16 -5.73 -13.80 -17.54
CA PRO A 16 -6.99 -13.40 -16.93
C PRO A 16 -7.22 -14.10 -15.58
N SER A 17 -7.87 -13.41 -14.65
CA SER A 17 -8.37 -14.06 -13.42
C SER A 17 -9.47 -15.06 -13.77
N TYR A 18 -9.49 -16.19 -13.08
CA TYR A 18 -10.51 -17.21 -13.32
C TYR A 18 -11.82 -16.94 -12.58
N TYR A 19 -11.80 -16.02 -11.60
CA TYR A 19 -12.97 -15.61 -10.85
C TYR A 19 -12.84 -14.17 -10.37
N ASN A 20 -13.92 -13.44 -10.34
CA ASN A 20 -14.00 -12.12 -9.70
C ASN A 20 -15.44 -11.85 -9.23
N ASP A 21 -15.58 -11.08 -8.15
CA ASP A 21 -16.87 -10.71 -7.59
C ASP A 21 -16.73 -9.53 -6.62
N TYR A 22 -17.84 -9.12 -6.03
CA TYR A 22 -17.92 -8.16 -4.95
C TYR A 22 -18.35 -8.86 -3.66
N LEU A 23 -17.68 -8.53 -2.56
CA LEU A 23 -18.08 -8.95 -1.22
C LEU A 23 -18.67 -7.76 -0.47
N ASP A 24 -19.92 -7.88 -0.05
CA ASP A 24 -20.54 -6.92 0.86
C ASP A 24 -19.94 -7.10 2.26
N VAL A 25 -19.23 -6.07 2.75
CA VAL A 25 -18.53 -6.07 4.03
C VAL A 25 -19.22 -5.22 5.10
N GLY A 26 -20.46 -4.81 4.83
CA GLY A 26 -21.21 -3.92 5.70
C GLY A 26 -20.82 -2.45 5.56
N ASP A 27 -21.43 -1.62 6.40
CA ASP A 27 -21.19 -0.16 6.45
C ASP A 27 -21.36 0.55 5.11
N GLY A 28 -22.13 -0.02 4.17
CA GLY A 28 -22.29 0.49 2.82
C GLY A 28 -21.15 0.18 1.85
N HIS A 29 -20.17 -0.61 2.26
CA HIS A 29 -19.02 -0.98 1.43
C HIS A 29 -19.16 -2.37 0.79
N LYS A 30 -18.74 -2.45 -0.48
CA LYS A 30 -18.51 -3.71 -1.20
C LYS A 30 -17.10 -3.72 -1.75
N ILE A 31 -16.28 -4.65 -1.28
CA ILE A 31 -14.92 -4.82 -1.79
C ILE A 31 -14.93 -5.70 -3.04
N TYR A 32 -14.20 -5.25 -4.07
CA TYR A 32 -13.96 -6.03 -5.28
C TYR A 32 -12.78 -6.98 -5.07
N TYR A 33 -12.90 -8.22 -5.52
CA TYR A 33 -11.79 -9.17 -5.46
C TYR A 33 -11.71 -10.05 -6.70
N GLU A 34 -10.50 -10.55 -6.95
CA GLU A 34 -10.20 -11.51 -8.02
C GLU A 34 -9.42 -12.71 -7.48
N GLN A 35 -9.66 -13.87 -8.08
CA GLN A 35 -8.83 -15.05 -7.87
C GLN A 35 -8.07 -15.35 -9.16
N TYR A 36 -6.75 -15.49 -9.05
CA TYR A 36 -5.81 -15.61 -10.15
C TYR A 36 -4.91 -16.83 -9.99
N GLY A 37 -4.51 -17.43 -11.11
CA GLY A 37 -3.55 -18.53 -11.16
C GLY A 37 -4.20 -19.90 -10.95
N ASN A 38 -3.56 -20.77 -10.16
CA ASN A 38 -4.00 -22.14 -9.92
C ASN A 38 -5.01 -22.21 -8.76
N PRO A 39 -6.29 -22.61 -8.99
CA PRO A 39 -7.27 -22.72 -7.91
C PRO A 39 -6.85 -23.67 -6.77
N ASN A 40 -6.01 -24.65 -7.07
CA ASN A 40 -5.47 -25.61 -6.09
C ASN A 40 -4.05 -25.28 -5.62
N GLY A 41 -3.53 -24.12 -6.03
CA GLY A 41 -2.20 -23.64 -5.68
C GLY A 41 -2.08 -23.15 -4.26
N LYS A 42 -0.85 -22.76 -3.87
CA LYS A 42 -0.59 -22.16 -2.56
C LYS A 42 -1.30 -20.80 -2.47
N PRO A 43 -2.15 -20.57 -1.45
CA PRO A 43 -2.91 -19.33 -1.36
C PRO A 43 -2.00 -18.16 -0.95
N ILE A 44 -2.12 -17.05 -1.67
CA ILE A 44 -1.45 -15.78 -1.38
C ILE A 44 -2.49 -14.67 -1.42
N LEU A 45 -2.51 -13.83 -0.40
CA LEU A 45 -3.24 -12.56 -0.40
C LEU A 45 -2.29 -11.44 -0.86
N PHE A 46 -2.67 -10.72 -1.91
CA PHE A 46 -1.99 -9.51 -2.34
C PHE A 46 -2.61 -8.29 -1.71
N LEU A 47 -1.80 -7.49 -1.04
CA LEU A 47 -2.18 -6.25 -0.34
C LEU A 47 -1.57 -5.05 -1.06
N HIS A 48 -2.42 -4.25 -1.73
CA HIS A 48 -1.95 -3.07 -2.44
C HIS A 48 -1.58 -1.92 -1.51
N GLY A 49 -0.78 -0.99 -2.02
CA GLY A 49 -0.31 0.20 -1.33
C GLY A 49 -1.28 1.39 -1.36
N GLY A 50 -0.76 2.54 -1.11
CA GLY A 50 -1.42 3.81 -0.87
C GLY A 50 -1.33 4.14 0.63
N PRO A 51 -2.44 4.09 1.39
CA PRO A 51 -3.74 3.42 1.12
C PRO A 51 -4.53 4.08 -0.02
N GLY A 52 -5.35 3.27 -0.71
CA GLY A 52 -6.25 3.80 -1.74
C GLY A 52 -5.82 3.57 -3.20
N ALA A 53 -4.65 2.96 -3.45
CA ALA A 53 -4.15 2.75 -4.81
C ALA A 53 -4.96 1.74 -5.64
N GLY A 54 -5.50 0.69 -4.99
CA GLY A 54 -6.06 -0.45 -5.69
C GLY A 54 -4.97 -1.37 -6.31
N PHE A 55 -5.39 -2.51 -6.83
CA PHE A 55 -4.49 -3.37 -7.57
C PHE A 55 -4.65 -3.20 -9.09
N SER A 56 -3.63 -3.63 -9.83
CA SER A 56 -3.62 -3.59 -11.31
C SER A 56 -3.21 -4.93 -11.89
N ASN A 57 -3.47 -5.13 -13.18
CA ASN A 57 -3.06 -6.35 -13.88
C ASN A 57 -1.55 -6.59 -13.87
N SER A 58 -0.73 -5.54 -13.79
CA SER A 58 0.73 -5.68 -13.72
C SER A 58 1.20 -6.41 -12.46
N HIS A 59 0.44 -6.33 -11.35
CA HIS A 59 0.76 -7.06 -10.13
C HIS A 59 0.65 -8.59 -10.28
N LYS A 60 -0.13 -9.08 -11.25
CA LYS A 60 -0.24 -10.52 -11.56
C LYS A 60 1.10 -11.11 -12.00
N GLY A 61 1.94 -10.31 -12.65
CA GLY A 61 3.27 -10.72 -13.09
C GLY A 61 4.25 -11.09 -11.97
N PHE A 62 3.97 -10.77 -10.73
CA PHE A 62 4.80 -11.20 -9.59
C PHE A 62 4.64 -12.68 -9.24
N PHE A 63 3.62 -13.36 -9.75
CA PHE A 63 3.24 -14.69 -9.29
C PHE A 63 3.23 -15.70 -10.41
N ASP A 64 3.89 -16.85 -10.19
CA ASP A 64 3.76 -18.02 -11.10
C ASP A 64 2.31 -18.54 -11.04
N PRO A 65 1.53 -18.40 -12.12
CA PRO A 65 0.13 -18.78 -12.14
C PRO A 65 -0.08 -20.32 -12.06
N LYS A 66 0.98 -21.11 -12.21
CA LYS A 66 0.91 -22.58 -12.07
C LYS A 66 1.02 -23.01 -10.60
N LEU A 67 1.71 -22.22 -9.77
CA LEU A 67 2.03 -22.58 -8.39
C LEU A 67 1.08 -21.97 -7.36
N PHE A 68 0.58 -20.77 -7.62
CA PHE A 68 -0.13 -19.98 -6.63
C PHE A 68 -1.61 -19.76 -6.98
N ARG A 69 -2.45 -19.80 -5.94
CA ARG A 69 -3.79 -19.24 -5.92
C ARG A 69 -3.70 -17.84 -5.32
N VAL A 70 -3.67 -16.82 -6.15
CA VAL A 70 -3.52 -15.44 -5.70
C VAL A 70 -4.87 -14.77 -5.55
N ILE A 71 -5.12 -14.18 -4.38
CA ILE A 71 -6.28 -13.38 -4.09
C ILE A 71 -5.85 -11.91 -4.15
N PHE A 72 -6.40 -11.19 -5.13
CA PHE A 72 -6.31 -9.74 -5.20
C PHE A 72 -7.61 -9.16 -4.70
N PHE A 73 -7.56 -8.09 -3.94
CA PHE A 73 -8.76 -7.31 -3.62
C PHE A 73 -8.42 -5.81 -3.57
N ASP A 74 -9.39 -5.01 -3.94
CA ASP A 74 -9.35 -3.58 -3.74
C ASP A 74 -9.90 -3.28 -2.34
N GLN A 75 -9.13 -2.61 -1.51
CA GLN A 75 -9.54 -2.20 -0.16
C GLN A 75 -10.70 -1.21 -0.25
N ARG A 76 -11.40 -0.93 0.86
CA ARG A 76 -12.52 0.02 0.91
C ARG A 76 -12.16 1.32 0.20
N GLY A 77 -13.03 1.81 -0.65
CA GLY A 77 -12.87 3.06 -1.38
C GLY A 77 -11.87 3.03 -2.55
N SER A 78 -11.14 1.93 -2.75
CA SER A 78 -10.05 1.82 -3.74
C SER A 78 -10.49 1.09 -5.00
N GLY A 79 -9.82 1.37 -6.10
CA GLY A 79 -9.94 0.63 -7.35
C GLY A 79 -11.39 0.46 -7.82
N LYS A 80 -11.87 -0.80 -7.89
CA LYS A 80 -13.24 -1.16 -8.26
C LYS A 80 -14.18 -1.31 -7.06
N SER A 81 -13.69 -1.23 -5.82
CA SER A 81 -14.53 -1.28 -4.61
C SER A 81 -15.48 -0.10 -4.52
N ILE A 82 -16.65 -0.31 -3.92
CA ILE A 82 -17.78 0.62 -3.88
C ILE A 82 -18.10 0.95 -2.41
N PRO A 83 -18.31 2.25 -2.08
CA PRO A 83 -18.22 3.45 -2.92
C PRO A 83 -16.77 3.86 -3.20
N TYR A 84 -16.50 4.40 -4.39
CA TYR A 84 -15.17 4.86 -4.77
C TYR A 84 -14.75 6.11 -4.01
N ALA A 85 -13.51 6.16 -3.54
CA ALA A 85 -12.92 7.25 -2.76
C ALA A 85 -13.70 7.57 -1.46
N GLU A 86 -14.39 6.58 -0.87
CA GLU A 86 -15.14 6.76 0.38
C GLU A 86 -14.23 6.55 1.59
N THR A 87 -14.37 7.45 2.58
CA THR A 87 -13.60 7.45 3.81
C THR A 87 -14.44 7.17 5.07
N GLU A 88 -15.77 7.26 4.97
CA GLU A 88 -16.64 6.86 6.07
C GLU A 88 -16.50 5.36 6.33
N SER A 89 -16.41 4.96 7.60
CA SER A 89 -16.17 3.57 8.01
C SER A 89 -14.97 2.89 7.32
N ASN A 90 -14.02 3.70 6.83
CA ASN A 90 -12.80 3.24 6.18
C ASN A 90 -11.61 3.49 7.10
N ASN A 91 -11.21 2.47 7.84
CA ASN A 91 -10.11 2.48 8.79
C ASN A 91 -9.40 1.12 8.83
N THR A 92 -8.25 1.08 9.47
CA THR A 92 -7.40 -0.12 9.53
C THR A 92 -8.12 -1.34 10.09
N GLU A 93 -8.90 -1.17 11.17
CA GLU A 93 -9.62 -2.28 11.81
C GLU A 93 -10.71 -2.86 10.90
N ALA A 94 -11.42 -2.00 10.18
CA ALA A 94 -12.41 -2.42 9.20
C ALA A 94 -11.77 -3.24 8.07
N ILE A 95 -10.63 -2.79 7.52
CA ILE A 95 -9.91 -3.54 6.48
C ILE A 95 -9.40 -4.88 6.98
N LEU A 96 -8.88 -4.96 8.21
CA LEU A 96 -8.46 -6.24 8.79
C LEU A 96 -9.64 -7.22 8.93
N SER A 97 -10.82 -6.72 9.26
CA SER A 97 -12.06 -7.51 9.34
C SER A 97 -12.52 -7.96 7.95
N ASP A 98 -12.42 -7.10 6.94
CA ASP A 98 -12.74 -7.42 5.55
C ASP A 98 -11.84 -8.55 5.02
N ILE A 99 -10.53 -8.51 5.35
CA ILE A 99 -9.56 -9.56 5.00
C ILE A 99 -9.98 -10.91 5.59
N GLU A 100 -10.36 -10.96 6.87
CA GLU A 100 -10.82 -12.21 7.51
C GLU A 100 -12.16 -12.70 6.93
N PHE A 101 -13.05 -11.78 6.59
CA PHE A 101 -14.30 -12.15 5.94
C PHE A 101 -14.05 -12.75 4.55
N LEU A 102 -13.19 -12.12 3.75
CA LEU A 102 -12.79 -12.63 2.43
C LEU A 102 -12.10 -14.01 2.54
N ARG A 103 -11.19 -14.18 3.51
CA ARG A 103 -10.53 -15.47 3.76
C ARG A 103 -11.55 -16.57 4.04
N SER A 104 -12.49 -16.29 4.93
CA SER A 104 -13.55 -17.24 5.32
C SER A 104 -14.47 -17.57 4.15
N LEU A 105 -14.90 -16.59 3.38
CA LEU A 105 -15.72 -16.76 2.16
C LEU A 105 -15.05 -17.71 1.16
N LEU A 106 -13.74 -17.58 0.99
CA LEU A 106 -12.94 -18.35 0.04
C LEU A 106 -12.52 -19.73 0.59
N ASN A 107 -12.93 -20.08 1.83
CA ASN A 107 -12.56 -21.32 2.53
C ASN A 107 -11.04 -21.54 2.59
N ILE A 108 -10.27 -20.46 2.82
CA ILE A 108 -8.82 -20.50 2.98
C ILE A 108 -8.50 -20.58 4.47
N ASP A 109 -7.82 -21.64 4.92
CA ASP A 109 -7.41 -21.76 6.34
C ASP A 109 -6.26 -20.81 6.65
N LYS A 110 -5.21 -20.83 5.82
CA LYS A 110 -4.01 -20.00 5.95
C LYS A 110 -3.53 -19.55 4.58
N TRP A 111 -2.86 -18.42 4.52
CA TRP A 111 -2.26 -17.89 3.30
C TRP A 111 -0.91 -17.22 3.53
N TYR A 112 -0.15 -17.05 2.48
CA TYR A 112 0.97 -16.12 2.43
C TYR A 112 0.43 -14.71 2.26
N LEU A 113 1.14 -13.72 2.82
CA LEU A 113 0.80 -12.30 2.70
C LEU A 113 1.88 -11.62 1.84
N PHE A 114 1.45 -11.00 0.75
CA PHE A 114 2.33 -10.22 -0.12
C PHE A 114 1.89 -8.76 -0.05
N GLY A 115 2.76 -7.86 0.43
CA GLY A 115 2.42 -6.45 0.56
C GLY A 115 3.60 -5.52 0.35
N GLY A 116 3.33 -4.35 -0.25
CA GLY A 116 4.31 -3.28 -0.41
C GLY A 116 3.78 -1.94 0.07
N SER A 117 4.67 -1.07 0.60
CA SER A 117 4.27 0.22 1.16
C SER A 117 3.16 0.05 2.22
N TRP A 118 2.04 0.76 2.13
CA TRP A 118 0.87 0.51 2.97
C TRP A 118 0.44 -0.97 3.03
N GLY A 119 0.57 -1.71 1.93
CA GLY A 119 0.29 -3.14 1.92
C GLY A 119 1.20 -3.94 2.86
N SER A 120 2.44 -3.51 3.11
CA SER A 120 3.32 -4.11 4.12
C SER A 120 2.82 -3.83 5.53
N THR A 121 2.32 -2.62 5.79
CA THR A 121 1.66 -2.26 7.05
C THR A 121 0.48 -3.17 7.35
N LEU A 122 -0.43 -3.34 6.37
CA LEU A 122 -1.58 -4.22 6.51
C LEU A 122 -1.19 -5.68 6.73
N ALA A 123 -0.19 -6.18 6.00
CA ALA A 123 0.31 -7.54 6.19
C ALA A 123 0.80 -7.77 7.63
N LEU A 124 1.58 -6.82 8.16
CA LEU A 124 2.10 -6.87 9.52
C LEU A 124 0.98 -6.83 10.57
N LEU A 125 0.05 -5.89 10.43
CA LEU A 125 -1.08 -5.75 11.36
C LEU A 125 -2.00 -6.98 11.33
N TYR A 126 -2.31 -7.49 10.13
CA TYR A 126 -3.08 -8.70 9.99
C TYR A 126 -2.38 -9.90 10.62
N GLY A 127 -1.08 -10.05 10.38
CA GLY A 127 -0.30 -11.13 10.98
C GLY A 127 -0.26 -11.05 12.50
N ILE A 128 -0.03 -9.87 13.06
CA ILE A 128 -0.02 -9.64 14.51
C ILE A 128 -1.37 -10.02 15.14
N LYS A 129 -2.48 -9.66 14.46
CA LYS A 129 -3.84 -9.95 14.94
C LYS A 129 -4.26 -11.41 14.72
N PHE A 130 -3.85 -12.02 13.61
CA PHE A 130 -4.26 -13.36 13.19
C PHE A 130 -3.06 -14.28 12.86
N PRO A 131 -2.09 -14.48 13.76
CA PRO A 131 -0.84 -15.18 13.45
C PRO A 131 -1.07 -16.62 12.98
N LYS A 132 -2.14 -17.26 13.44
CA LYS A 132 -2.49 -18.64 13.05
C LYS A 132 -3.01 -18.73 11.60
N ARG A 133 -3.28 -17.60 10.93
CA ARG A 133 -3.74 -17.53 9.54
C ARG A 133 -2.61 -17.26 8.54
N CYS A 134 -1.40 -17.05 9.02
CA CYS A 134 -0.25 -16.69 8.19
C CYS A 134 0.67 -17.89 7.97
N LEU A 135 1.01 -18.16 6.71
CA LEU A 135 2.03 -19.13 6.29
C LEU A 135 3.41 -18.49 6.18
N GLY A 136 3.48 -17.22 5.84
CA GLY A 136 4.69 -16.43 5.66
C GLY A 136 4.38 -15.06 5.05
N PHE A 137 5.40 -14.23 4.96
CA PHE A 137 5.30 -12.85 4.49
C PHE A 137 6.30 -12.59 3.38
N ILE A 138 5.87 -11.88 2.34
CA ILE A 138 6.70 -11.30 1.30
C ILE A 138 6.41 -9.80 1.31
N LEU A 139 7.35 -9.01 1.82
CA LEU A 139 7.17 -7.59 2.05
C LEU A 139 8.18 -6.78 1.24
N ARG A 140 7.76 -5.62 0.73
CA ARG A 140 8.65 -4.69 0.05
C ARG A 140 8.35 -3.24 0.40
N GLY A 141 9.38 -2.38 0.36
CA GLY A 141 9.18 -0.96 0.65
C GLY A 141 8.46 -0.78 1.99
N ILE A 142 9.12 -1.13 3.09
CA ILE A 142 8.49 -1.18 4.41
C ILE A 142 8.00 0.20 4.83
N PHE A 143 6.70 0.27 5.12
CA PHE A 143 6.03 1.40 5.76
C PHE A 143 5.36 0.90 7.05
N LEU A 144 5.65 1.54 8.17
CA LEU A 144 5.12 1.13 9.48
C LEU A 144 3.93 2.00 9.93
N GLY A 145 3.54 3.00 9.13
CA GLY A 145 2.42 3.88 9.39
C GLY A 145 2.68 4.89 10.51
N SER A 146 3.94 5.22 10.78
CA SER A 146 4.31 6.15 11.84
C SER A 146 4.24 7.62 11.39
N ASN A 147 4.01 8.52 12.36
CA ASN A 147 4.05 9.97 12.09
C ASN A 147 5.42 10.44 11.60
N GLU A 148 6.50 9.77 11.99
CA GLU A 148 7.84 10.04 11.47
C GLU A 148 7.91 9.84 9.96
N GLU A 149 7.33 8.74 9.45
CA GLU A 149 7.29 8.43 8.02
C GLU A 149 6.38 9.39 7.25
N VAL A 150 5.24 9.77 7.83
CA VAL A 150 4.37 10.80 7.25
C VAL A 150 5.07 12.17 7.19
N ASN A 151 5.79 12.56 8.24
CA ASN A 151 6.57 13.79 8.25
C ASN A 151 7.74 13.74 7.26
N TRP A 152 8.40 12.58 7.14
CA TRP A 152 9.42 12.36 6.11
C TRP A 152 8.84 12.63 4.71
N PHE A 153 7.72 12.02 4.37
CA PHE A 153 7.03 12.21 3.09
C PHE A 153 6.68 13.68 2.84
N LEU A 154 6.10 14.36 3.84
CA LEU A 154 5.58 15.72 3.68
C LEU A 154 6.63 16.83 3.73
N TYR A 155 7.76 16.60 4.42
CA TYR A 155 8.69 17.68 4.73
C TYR A 155 10.16 17.36 4.46
N ASP A 156 10.58 16.10 4.53
CA ASP A 156 11.98 15.72 4.43
C ASP A 156 12.40 15.26 3.05
N MET A 157 11.51 14.67 2.26
CA MET A 157 11.78 14.22 0.88
C MET A 157 12.25 15.36 -0.04
N LYS A 158 11.94 16.62 0.28
CA LYS A 158 12.50 17.79 -0.42
C LYS A 158 14.03 17.85 -0.46
N LYS A 159 14.70 17.12 0.42
CA LYS A 159 16.15 17.00 0.44
C LYS A 159 16.69 16.22 -0.77
N PHE A 160 15.84 15.39 -1.37
CA PHE A 160 16.15 14.56 -2.53
C PHE A 160 15.46 15.07 -3.81
N PHE A 161 14.24 15.60 -3.67
CA PHE A 161 13.39 16.07 -4.78
C PHE A 161 12.90 17.50 -4.52
N PRO A 162 13.78 18.51 -4.50
CA PRO A 162 13.38 19.90 -4.20
C PRO A 162 12.40 20.44 -5.26
N GLU A 163 12.57 20.06 -6.55
CA GLU A 163 11.71 20.52 -7.64
C GLU A 163 10.28 20.00 -7.49
N ALA A 164 10.12 18.72 -7.12
CA ALA A 164 8.81 18.13 -6.86
C ALA A 164 8.14 18.80 -5.65
N TYR A 165 8.93 19.01 -4.60
CA TYR A 165 8.43 19.66 -3.39
C TYR A 165 8.01 21.11 -3.63
N ASP A 166 8.80 21.90 -4.36
CA ASP A 166 8.48 23.31 -4.66
C ASP A 166 7.16 23.40 -5.41
N LYS A 167 6.92 22.50 -6.36
CA LYS A 167 5.64 22.42 -7.06
C LYS A 167 4.50 22.05 -6.12
N PHE A 168 4.68 21.02 -5.31
CA PHE A 168 3.71 20.55 -4.33
C PHE A 168 3.33 21.63 -3.31
N ILE A 169 4.34 22.27 -2.68
CA ILE A 169 4.11 23.27 -1.64
C ILE A 169 3.59 24.61 -2.18
N SER A 170 3.78 24.89 -3.48
CA SER A 170 3.24 26.08 -4.13
C SER A 170 1.70 26.11 -4.16
N TYR A 171 1.07 24.94 -4.13
CA TYR A 171 -0.38 24.79 -4.06
C TYR A 171 -0.93 25.10 -2.65
N VAL A 172 -0.09 25.01 -1.62
CA VAL A 172 -0.48 25.20 -0.21
C VAL A 172 -0.35 26.67 0.20
N PRO A 173 -1.41 27.33 0.73
CA PRO A 173 -1.32 28.68 1.23
C PRO A 173 -0.25 28.83 2.32
N LEU A 174 0.34 30.02 2.42
CA LEU A 174 1.40 30.31 3.40
C LEU A 174 1.02 29.94 4.83
N THR A 175 -0.24 30.15 5.20
CA THR A 175 -0.78 29.86 6.53
C THR A 175 -0.84 28.36 6.86
N PHE A 176 -0.80 27.49 5.84
CA PHE A 176 -0.86 26.04 5.98
C PHE A 176 0.47 25.31 5.67
N LYS A 177 1.55 26.05 5.35
CA LYS A 177 2.83 25.39 5.00
C LYS A 177 3.44 24.53 6.12
N ASN A 178 3.06 24.77 7.36
CA ASN A 178 3.44 23.93 8.51
C ASN A 178 2.41 22.84 8.83
N ASN A 179 1.27 22.82 8.12
CA ASN A 179 0.18 21.88 8.29
C ASN A 179 -0.34 21.40 6.92
N VAL A 180 0.60 20.92 6.09
CA VAL A 180 0.33 20.53 4.70
C VAL A 180 -0.71 19.41 4.62
N LEU A 181 -0.60 18.41 5.49
CA LEU A 181 -1.54 17.30 5.56
C LEU A 181 -2.97 17.79 5.83
N GLU A 182 -3.15 18.67 6.82
CA GLU A 182 -4.46 19.23 7.16
C GLU A 182 -5.07 20.03 5.98
N TRP A 183 -4.22 20.75 5.23
CA TRP A 183 -4.66 21.47 4.04
C TRP A 183 -5.21 20.51 2.97
N PHE A 184 -4.44 19.50 2.59
CA PHE A 184 -4.88 18.55 1.57
C PHE A 184 -6.11 17.75 2.03
N TYR A 185 -6.14 17.30 3.29
CA TYR A 185 -7.30 16.60 3.84
C TYR A 185 -8.56 17.46 3.72
N LYS A 186 -8.50 18.77 4.07
CA LYS A 186 -9.61 19.69 3.90
C LYS A 186 -10.03 19.83 2.43
N GLN A 187 -9.07 20.03 1.51
CA GLN A 187 -9.39 20.18 0.08
C GLN A 187 -10.02 18.91 -0.52
N LEU A 188 -9.60 17.73 -0.06
CA LEU A 188 -10.10 16.44 -0.52
C LEU A 188 -11.43 16.04 0.13
N SER A 189 -11.83 16.70 1.21
CA SER A 189 -13.07 16.42 1.95
C SER A 189 -14.21 17.39 1.63
N VAL A 190 -13.97 18.50 0.93
CA VAL A 190 -15.05 19.44 0.57
C VAL A 190 -16.00 18.81 -0.46
N ASN A 191 -17.25 19.24 -0.46
CA ASN A 191 -18.25 18.81 -1.45
C ASN A 191 -18.14 19.66 -2.74
N ASP A 192 -16.92 19.79 -3.29
CA ASP A 192 -16.65 20.45 -4.57
C ASP A 192 -15.67 19.58 -5.36
N ARG A 193 -16.21 18.94 -6.40
CA ARG A 193 -15.43 18.00 -7.22
C ARG A 193 -14.23 18.67 -7.89
N SER A 194 -14.32 19.93 -8.31
CA SER A 194 -13.23 20.64 -8.97
C SER A 194 -12.05 20.86 -8.03
N VAL A 195 -12.35 21.19 -6.78
CA VAL A 195 -11.35 21.35 -5.70
C VAL A 195 -10.72 20.02 -5.36
N ASN A 196 -11.53 18.97 -5.17
CA ASN A 196 -11.01 17.62 -4.86
C ASN A 196 -10.07 17.11 -5.95
N LEU A 197 -10.49 17.18 -7.22
CA LEU A 197 -9.70 16.67 -8.34
C LEU A 197 -8.38 17.43 -8.51
N LYS A 198 -8.40 18.74 -8.28
CA LYS A 198 -7.16 19.55 -8.32
C LYS A 198 -6.20 19.15 -7.20
N ALA A 199 -6.70 19.06 -5.97
CA ALA A 199 -5.89 18.63 -4.82
C ALA A 199 -5.34 17.22 -5.00
N ALA A 200 -6.18 16.29 -5.48
CA ALA A 200 -5.78 14.91 -5.76
C ALA A 200 -4.66 14.83 -6.80
N SER A 201 -4.79 15.58 -7.91
CA SER A 201 -3.75 15.63 -8.94
C SER A 201 -2.41 16.12 -8.38
N VAL A 202 -2.41 17.17 -7.56
CA VAL A 202 -1.19 17.74 -6.97
C VAL A 202 -0.53 16.76 -5.99
N TRP A 203 -1.33 16.13 -5.12
CA TRP A 203 -0.84 15.14 -4.15
C TRP A 203 -0.18 13.95 -4.85
N ALA A 204 -0.92 13.29 -5.73
CA ALA A 204 -0.42 12.10 -6.42
C ALA A 204 0.73 12.37 -7.40
N GLU A 205 0.78 13.56 -8.01
CA GLU A 205 1.91 13.95 -8.84
C GLU A 205 3.20 14.07 -8.02
N TYR A 206 3.12 14.63 -6.81
CA TYR A 206 4.27 14.72 -5.90
C TYR A 206 4.80 13.32 -5.56
N GLU A 207 3.94 12.43 -5.08
CA GLU A 207 4.31 11.05 -4.74
C GLU A 207 4.90 10.30 -5.94
N ASN A 208 4.18 10.30 -7.08
CA ASN A 208 4.63 9.62 -8.29
C ASN A 208 5.97 10.14 -8.82
N SER A 209 6.22 11.45 -8.68
CA SER A 209 7.47 12.06 -9.16
C SER A 209 8.67 11.68 -8.29
N CYS A 210 8.41 11.35 -7.01
CA CYS A 210 9.43 10.91 -6.06
C CYS A 210 9.62 9.38 -6.00
N SER A 211 8.82 8.61 -6.75
CA SER A 211 8.79 7.14 -6.68
C SER A 211 9.87 6.45 -7.52
N SER A 212 10.82 7.16 -8.11
CA SER A 212 11.93 6.61 -8.86
C SER A 212 13.19 7.47 -8.68
N LEU A 213 14.36 6.84 -8.86
CA LEU A 213 15.66 7.54 -8.74
C LEU A 213 15.80 8.70 -9.73
N ASP A 214 15.39 8.48 -10.96
CA ASP A 214 15.33 9.54 -11.95
C ASP A 214 14.10 10.39 -11.70
N TYR A 215 14.32 11.68 -11.37
CA TYR A 215 13.22 12.62 -11.25
C TYR A 215 12.53 12.80 -12.60
N VAL A 216 11.30 12.38 -12.67
CA VAL A 216 10.42 12.57 -13.83
C VAL A 216 9.08 13.07 -13.33
N VAL A 217 8.65 14.23 -13.86
CA VAL A 217 7.29 14.72 -13.60
C VAL A 217 6.29 13.72 -14.19
N ARG A 218 5.46 13.16 -13.33
CA ARG A 218 4.45 12.15 -13.69
C ARG A 218 3.04 12.66 -13.39
N PRO A 219 2.49 13.51 -14.30
CA PRO A 219 1.15 14.01 -14.12
C PRO A 219 0.14 12.88 -14.07
N ILE A 220 -0.82 13.01 -13.17
CA ILE A 220 -1.96 12.10 -13.05
C ILE A 220 -3.24 12.92 -13.02
N SER A 221 -4.27 12.46 -13.74
CA SER A 221 -5.57 13.15 -13.67
C SER A 221 -6.16 13.03 -12.27
N GLY A 222 -6.84 14.07 -11.80
CA GLY A 222 -7.50 14.04 -10.50
C GLY A 222 -8.49 12.89 -10.35
N GLU A 223 -9.16 12.48 -11.42
CA GLU A 223 -10.08 11.33 -11.41
C GLU A 223 -9.34 10.04 -11.02
N ASN A 224 -8.16 9.79 -11.60
CA ASN A 224 -7.35 8.61 -11.31
C ASN A 224 -6.64 8.70 -9.95
N ALA A 225 -6.42 9.92 -9.46
CA ALA A 225 -5.71 10.19 -8.22
C ALA A 225 -6.65 10.29 -6.99
N LEU A 226 -7.97 10.44 -7.21
CA LEU A 226 -8.89 10.84 -6.14
C LEU A 226 -8.91 9.85 -4.98
N ALA A 227 -9.02 8.56 -5.26
CA ALA A 227 -9.09 7.57 -4.20
C ALA A 227 -7.81 7.52 -3.38
N ILE A 228 -6.64 7.39 -4.03
CA ILE A 228 -5.36 7.34 -3.33
C ILE A 228 -5.16 8.59 -2.48
N SER A 229 -5.32 9.79 -3.04
CA SER A 229 -5.06 11.03 -2.32
C SER A 229 -6.03 11.27 -1.16
N LYS A 230 -7.32 10.97 -1.36
CA LYS A 230 -8.34 11.17 -0.32
C LYS A 230 -8.20 10.16 0.81
N ILE A 231 -7.99 8.88 0.50
CA ILE A 231 -7.84 7.83 1.50
C ILE A 231 -6.50 7.97 2.24
N GLU A 232 -5.41 8.25 1.53
CA GLU A 232 -4.09 8.47 2.13
C GLU A 232 -4.10 9.61 3.15
N THR A 233 -4.61 10.78 2.75
CA THR A 233 -4.71 11.92 3.67
C THR A 233 -5.64 11.64 4.85
N HIS A 234 -6.73 10.88 4.65
CA HIS A 234 -7.61 10.42 5.72
C HIS A 234 -6.87 9.52 6.72
N TYR A 235 -6.11 8.54 6.23
CA TYR A 235 -5.33 7.66 7.08
C TYR A 235 -4.21 8.39 7.82
N PHE A 236 -3.47 9.25 7.14
CA PHE A 236 -2.38 10.01 7.74
C PHE A 236 -2.88 10.98 8.82
N MET A 237 -4.01 11.67 8.59
CA MET A 237 -4.66 12.53 9.60
C MET A 237 -5.07 11.75 10.86
N ASN A 238 -5.35 10.46 10.73
CA ASN A 238 -5.77 9.59 11.82
C ASN A 238 -4.66 8.63 12.29
N ASN A 239 -3.37 8.98 12.07
CA ASN A 239 -2.22 8.15 12.44
C ASN A 239 -2.34 6.72 11.90
N CYS A 240 -2.84 6.55 10.69
CA CYS A 240 -3.16 5.27 10.06
C CYS A 240 -4.08 4.37 10.89
N PHE A 241 -4.80 4.92 11.87
CA PHE A 241 -5.59 4.19 12.88
C PHE A 241 -4.77 3.12 13.62
N ILE A 242 -3.48 3.40 13.85
CA ILE A 242 -2.53 2.49 14.50
C ILE A 242 -1.96 3.21 15.72
N PRO A 243 -1.93 2.59 16.92
CA PRO A 243 -1.21 3.14 18.05
C PRO A 243 0.29 3.32 17.73
N LYS A 244 0.89 4.33 18.33
CA LYS A 244 2.33 4.58 18.15
C LYS A 244 3.14 3.32 18.45
N ASP A 245 4.13 3.03 17.60
CA ASP A 245 5.08 1.91 17.70
C ASP A 245 4.44 0.50 17.77
N PHE A 246 3.11 0.39 17.55
CA PHE A 246 2.34 -0.84 17.72
C PHE A 246 2.92 -2.03 16.97
N ILE A 247 3.37 -1.86 15.72
CA ILE A 247 3.90 -2.97 14.90
C ILE A 247 5.18 -3.51 15.54
N ILE A 248 6.12 -2.65 15.88
CA ILE A 248 7.41 -3.06 16.46
C ILE A 248 7.22 -3.71 17.83
N ASP A 249 6.37 -3.14 18.67
CA ASP A 249 6.10 -3.67 20.02
C ASP A 249 5.43 -5.06 20.00
N ASN A 250 4.70 -5.37 18.91
CA ASN A 250 3.94 -6.61 18.78
C ASN A 250 4.51 -7.60 17.76
N ILE A 251 5.65 -7.30 17.12
CA ILE A 251 6.25 -8.17 16.12
C ILE A 251 6.57 -9.57 16.65
N LYS A 252 6.82 -9.70 17.95
CA LYS A 252 7.02 -10.99 18.65
C LYS A 252 5.90 -12.01 18.39
N ASN A 253 4.68 -11.55 18.13
CA ASN A 253 3.53 -12.41 17.85
C ASN A 253 3.68 -13.19 16.54
N ILE A 254 4.50 -12.72 15.63
CA ILE A 254 4.76 -13.32 14.32
C ILE A 254 6.25 -13.61 14.07
N SER A 255 7.12 -13.35 15.03
CA SER A 255 8.58 -13.43 14.86
C SER A 255 9.10 -14.82 14.47
N ASN A 256 8.31 -15.88 14.68
CA ASN A 256 8.64 -17.26 14.26
C ASN A 256 8.02 -17.64 12.90
N ILE A 257 7.23 -16.77 12.28
CA ILE A 257 6.66 -17.01 10.96
C ILE A 257 7.66 -16.48 9.91
N PRO A 258 7.99 -17.28 8.88
CA PRO A 258 8.95 -16.85 7.87
C PRO A 258 8.55 -15.56 7.15
N ALA A 259 9.51 -14.69 6.92
CA ALA A 259 9.34 -13.47 6.13
C ALA A 259 10.52 -13.21 5.21
N ILE A 260 10.24 -12.69 4.03
CA ILE A 260 11.23 -12.11 3.12
C ILE A 260 10.88 -10.63 2.97
N ILE A 261 11.85 -9.77 3.27
CA ILE A 261 11.74 -8.32 3.13
C ILE A 261 12.64 -7.89 1.99
N VAL A 262 12.07 -7.38 0.91
CA VAL A 262 12.83 -6.83 -0.22
C VAL A 262 12.76 -5.31 -0.15
N GLN A 263 13.93 -4.66 -0.11
CA GLN A 263 13.99 -3.22 0.10
C GLN A 263 15.00 -2.57 -0.86
N GLY A 264 14.57 -1.55 -1.58
CA GLY A 264 15.47 -0.73 -2.39
C GLY A 264 16.43 0.08 -1.52
N ARG A 265 17.72 0.06 -1.89
CA ARG A 265 18.75 0.87 -1.21
C ARG A 265 18.42 2.35 -1.26
N HIS A 266 17.92 2.80 -2.39
CA HIS A 266 17.65 4.20 -2.71
C HIS A 266 16.16 4.55 -2.67
N ASP A 267 15.35 3.70 -2.04
CA ASP A 267 13.92 4.01 -1.82
C ASP A 267 13.78 5.23 -0.90
N VAL A 268 13.35 6.35 -1.48
CA VAL A 268 13.18 7.62 -0.75
C VAL A 268 11.77 7.71 -0.14
N ILE A 269 10.78 7.03 -0.72
CA ILE A 269 9.41 7.03 -0.19
C ILE A 269 9.35 6.19 1.09
N CYS A 270 9.89 4.96 1.04
CA CYS A 270 9.99 4.06 2.18
C CYS A 270 11.47 3.77 2.48
N PRO A 271 12.16 4.64 3.21
CA PRO A 271 13.60 4.51 3.40
C PRO A 271 14.02 3.20 4.07
N PRO A 272 15.17 2.61 3.67
CA PRO A 272 15.57 1.26 4.07
C PRO A 272 15.82 1.08 5.58
N PHE A 273 15.97 2.15 6.35
CA PHE A 273 16.18 2.04 7.79
C PHE A 273 14.98 1.41 8.52
N LYS A 274 13.74 1.60 8.04
CA LYS A 274 12.55 0.97 8.62
C LYS A 274 12.53 -0.53 8.36
N ALA A 275 12.93 -0.97 7.17
CA ALA A 275 13.08 -2.38 6.85
C ALA A 275 14.18 -3.04 7.70
N SER A 276 15.31 -2.37 7.90
CA SER A 276 16.39 -2.82 8.78
C SER A 276 15.92 -2.91 10.24
N MET A 277 15.20 -1.89 10.73
CA MET A 277 14.66 -1.89 12.08
C MET A 277 13.69 -3.07 12.31
N LEU A 278 12.80 -3.33 11.34
CA LEU A 278 11.86 -4.44 11.40
C LEU A 278 12.58 -5.80 11.39
N SER A 279 13.55 -6.00 10.48
CA SER A 279 14.29 -7.28 10.38
C SER A 279 15.11 -7.59 11.62
N ASN A 280 15.64 -6.58 12.32
CA ASN A 280 16.43 -6.76 13.54
C ASN A 280 15.59 -7.33 14.71
N VAL A 281 14.28 -7.18 14.70
CA VAL A 281 13.37 -7.67 15.75
C VAL A 281 12.51 -8.84 15.32
N TRP A 282 12.66 -9.32 14.07
CA TRP A 282 11.91 -10.44 13.53
C TRP A 282 12.82 -11.64 13.24
N ASN A 283 12.89 -12.60 14.16
CA ASN A 283 13.86 -13.71 14.14
C ASN A 283 13.84 -14.56 12.86
N ALA A 284 12.67 -14.74 12.24
CA ALA A 284 12.49 -15.56 11.03
C ALA A 284 12.41 -14.72 9.76
N ALA A 285 12.79 -13.44 9.80
CA ALA A 285 12.82 -12.59 8.62
C ALA A 285 14.22 -12.58 7.98
N GLU A 286 14.22 -12.67 6.66
CA GLU A 286 15.38 -12.41 5.81
C GLU A 286 15.17 -11.08 5.10
N ILE A 287 16.21 -10.24 5.05
CA ILE A 287 16.17 -8.96 4.33
C ILE A 287 17.10 -9.01 3.13
N GLU A 288 16.56 -8.66 1.97
CA GLU A 288 17.28 -8.48 0.71
C GLU A 288 17.28 -7.00 0.35
N ILE A 289 18.46 -6.39 0.32
CA ILE A 289 18.64 -5.01 -0.13
C ILE A 289 18.98 -5.01 -1.62
N VAL A 290 18.11 -4.44 -2.42
CA VAL A 290 18.31 -4.27 -3.86
C VAL A 290 18.97 -2.92 -4.10
N GLU A 291 20.08 -2.90 -4.83
CA GLU A 291 20.90 -1.69 -5.06
C GLU A 291 20.30 -0.74 -6.14
N ASP A 292 19.14 -1.06 -6.65
CA ASP A 292 18.46 -0.33 -7.72
C ASP A 292 17.44 0.66 -7.16
#